data_373dcd9f585a08bbc42068e8939b7370
#
_entry.id   373dcd9f585a08bbc42068e8939b7370
#
_cell.length_a   1.000
_cell.length_b   1.000
_cell.length_c   1.000
_cell.angle_alpha   90.00
_cell.angle_beta   90.00
_cell.angle_gamma   90.00
#
_symmetry.space_group_name_H-M   'P 1'
#
loop_
_entity.id
_entity.type
_entity.pdbx_description
1 polymer ?
#
loop_
_entity_poly.entity_id
_entity_poly.type
_entity_poly.pdbx_seq_one_letter_code
_entity_poly.pdbx_strand_id
1 'polypeptide(L)'
;EEFGKGLVVEPFLETVVLCGGLLDASANNEQKKEILKKVVSGDVHLALAFTEPQSRFNLHDVTTEAKKDGDNYKINGFKSVVMNGPNANSLLVVARTSGNQLDKEGISLFLVDPETPGISLRNYPTVDGRRASEITFENVSVSSHNLIGEEGSSLGQLEKSIDEATLAICAEAVGAMEVLYKTTVEYTKTREQF
;
A
#
# COMPACT_ATOMS: atom_id res chain seq x y z
N GLU A 1 -2.35 16.95 8.88
CA GLU A 1 -3.07 17.40 10.09
C GLU A 1 -4.55 17.68 9.81
N GLU A 2 -4.91 18.45 8.76
CA GLU A 2 -6.32 18.82 8.47
C GLU A 2 -7.20 17.57 8.23
N PHE A 3 -6.67 16.52 7.61
CA PHE A 3 -7.39 15.25 7.43
C PHE A 3 -7.72 14.58 8.78
N GLY A 4 -6.77 14.62 9.73
CA GLY A 4 -7.02 14.12 11.09
C GLY A 4 -8.08 14.93 11.84
N LYS A 5 -8.11 16.25 11.67
CA LYS A 5 -9.16 17.10 12.25
C LYS A 5 -10.55 16.77 11.72
N GLY A 6 -10.64 16.43 10.43
CA GLY A 6 -11.89 16.09 9.75
C GLY A 6 -12.26 14.61 9.83
N LEU A 7 -11.42 13.75 10.41
CA LEU A 7 -11.56 12.28 10.38
C LEU A 7 -11.82 11.75 8.96
N VAL A 8 -11.01 12.20 8.00
CA VAL A 8 -11.10 11.82 6.60
C VAL A 8 -10.81 10.32 6.44
N VAL A 9 -11.73 9.59 5.82
CA VAL A 9 -11.66 8.13 5.65
C VAL A 9 -11.29 7.70 4.23
N GLU A 10 -11.17 8.64 3.31
CA GLU A 10 -10.75 8.39 1.94
C GLU A 10 -9.31 7.80 1.91
N PRO A 11 -9.00 6.91 0.95
CA PRO A 11 -7.72 6.19 0.91
C PRO A 11 -6.57 7.06 0.39
N PHE A 12 -6.42 8.27 0.94
CA PHE A 12 -5.37 9.21 0.56
C PHE A 12 -3.98 8.68 0.92
N LEU A 13 -3.84 8.11 2.11
CA LEU A 13 -2.58 7.53 2.56
C LEU A 13 -2.13 6.39 1.64
N GLU A 14 -3.03 5.45 1.36
CA GLU A 14 -2.75 4.26 0.56
C GLU A 14 -2.48 4.61 -0.91
N THR A 15 -3.34 5.41 -1.50
CA THR A 15 -3.29 5.72 -2.94
C THR A 15 -2.25 6.78 -3.27
N VAL A 16 -2.23 7.90 -2.53
CA VAL A 16 -1.40 9.05 -2.88
C VAL A 16 -0.03 8.98 -2.21
N VAL A 17 0.01 8.80 -0.90
CA VAL A 17 1.29 8.84 -0.16
C VAL A 17 2.11 7.59 -0.43
N LEU A 18 1.56 6.40 -0.14
CA LEU A 18 2.29 5.14 -0.31
C LEU A 18 2.50 4.80 -1.79
N CYS A 19 1.41 4.54 -2.51
CA CYS A 19 1.53 4.07 -3.89
C CYS A 19 1.99 5.16 -4.85
N GLY A 20 1.44 6.37 -4.73
CA GLY A 20 1.81 7.52 -5.57
C GLY A 20 3.27 7.91 -5.38
N GLY A 21 3.73 8.02 -4.13
CA GLY A 21 5.12 8.30 -3.79
C GLY A 21 6.08 7.23 -4.30
N LEU A 22 5.73 5.96 -4.12
CA LEU A 22 6.54 4.83 -4.60
C LEU A 22 6.63 4.79 -6.13
N LEU A 23 5.53 5.04 -6.84
CA LEU A 23 5.51 5.17 -8.30
C LEU A 23 6.32 6.37 -8.78
N ASP A 24 6.18 7.52 -8.14
CA ASP A 24 6.96 8.70 -8.51
C ASP A 24 8.46 8.50 -8.33
N ALA A 25 8.87 7.77 -7.30
CA ALA A 25 10.27 7.47 -7.05
C ALA A 25 10.85 6.39 -7.99
N SER A 26 10.05 5.38 -8.37
CA SER A 26 10.55 4.13 -8.97
C SER A 26 10.10 3.89 -10.42
N ALA A 27 8.90 4.35 -10.82
CA ALA A 27 8.36 4.07 -12.15
C ALA A 27 9.11 4.84 -13.25
N ASN A 28 9.10 4.30 -14.46
CA ASN A 28 9.61 5.00 -15.62
C ASN A 28 8.66 6.13 -16.07
N ASN A 29 9.10 6.99 -16.99
CA ASN A 29 8.34 8.16 -17.41
C ASN A 29 6.98 7.83 -18.06
N GLU A 30 6.84 6.71 -18.74
CA GLU A 30 5.60 6.28 -19.38
C GLU A 30 4.60 5.80 -18.32
N GLN A 31 5.05 4.94 -17.42
CA GLN A 31 4.26 4.46 -16.27
C GLN A 31 3.78 5.63 -15.40
N LYS A 32 4.66 6.60 -15.09
CA LYS A 32 4.29 7.80 -14.32
C LYS A 32 3.19 8.59 -15.00
N LYS A 33 3.35 8.90 -16.30
CA LYS A 33 2.35 9.66 -17.06
C LYS A 33 1.01 8.97 -17.16
N GLU A 34 1.01 7.64 -17.28
CA GLU A 34 -0.21 6.87 -17.41
C GLU A 34 -0.97 6.78 -16.08
N ILE A 35 -0.26 6.46 -15.00
CA ILE A 35 -0.87 6.09 -13.72
C ILE A 35 -1.07 7.31 -12.82
N LEU A 36 -0.03 8.11 -12.60
CA LEU A 36 -0.10 9.24 -11.66
C LEU A 36 -1.11 10.30 -12.12
N LYS A 37 -1.28 10.50 -13.44
CA LYS A 37 -2.32 11.40 -13.95
C LYS A 37 -3.72 10.94 -13.51
N LYS A 38 -4.00 9.64 -13.58
CA LYS A 38 -5.29 9.06 -13.17
C LYS A 38 -5.48 9.08 -11.64
N VAL A 39 -4.39 8.93 -10.88
CA VAL A 39 -4.41 9.09 -9.42
C VAL A 39 -4.76 10.53 -9.04
N VAL A 40 -4.11 11.50 -9.67
CA VAL A 40 -4.37 12.94 -9.40
C VAL A 40 -5.79 13.36 -9.77
N SER A 41 -6.37 12.80 -10.85
CA SER A 41 -7.78 13.05 -11.22
C SER A 41 -8.79 12.31 -10.35
N GLY A 42 -8.35 11.35 -9.51
CA GLY A 42 -9.23 10.51 -8.71
C GLY A 42 -9.87 9.35 -9.47
N ASP A 43 -9.44 9.10 -10.71
CA ASP A 43 -9.98 8.01 -11.54
C ASP A 43 -9.45 6.63 -11.17
N VAL A 44 -8.30 6.57 -10.46
CA VAL A 44 -7.63 5.33 -10.08
C VAL A 44 -7.26 5.35 -8.60
N HIS A 45 -7.69 4.33 -7.90
CA HIS A 45 -7.28 4.01 -6.55
C HIS A 45 -6.24 2.89 -6.56
N LEU A 46 -5.23 3.03 -5.72
CA LEU A 46 -4.13 2.08 -5.60
C LEU A 46 -4.09 1.48 -4.19
N ALA A 47 -3.55 0.28 -4.09
CA ALA A 47 -3.23 -0.34 -2.81
C ALA A 47 -1.85 -1.02 -2.87
N LEU A 48 -1.09 -0.91 -1.78
CA LEU A 48 0.22 -1.53 -1.65
C LEU A 48 0.12 -2.88 -0.94
N ALA A 49 0.40 -3.95 -1.66
CA ALA A 49 0.38 -5.33 -1.17
C ALA A 49 1.81 -5.75 -0.78
N PHE A 50 2.23 -5.43 0.45
CA PHE A 50 3.58 -5.69 0.95
C PHE A 50 3.61 -6.60 2.17
N THR A 51 2.64 -6.50 3.06
CA THR A 51 2.60 -7.24 4.33
C THR A 51 2.30 -8.72 4.11
N GLU A 52 3.03 -9.60 4.79
CA GLU A 52 2.77 -11.03 4.83
C GLU A 52 2.63 -11.51 6.30
N PRO A 53 1.95 -12.63 6.58
CA PRO A 53 1.65 -13.06 7.96
C PRO A 53 2.89 -13.20 8.85
N GLN A 54 4.01 -13.69 8.29
CA GLN A 54 5.26 -13.88 9.03
C GLN A 54 6.09 -12.59 9.15
N SER A 55 5.93 -11.65 8.20
CA SER A 55 6.84 -10.50 8.07
C SER A 55 6.70 -9.48 9.20
N ARG A 56 5.51 -9.35 9.80
CA ARG A 56 5.19 -8.30 10.77
C ARG A 56 5.62 -6.92 10.25
N PHE A 57 6.68 -6.32 10.84
CA PHE A 57 7.23 -5.03 10.44
C PHE A 57 8.52 -5.15 9.63
N ASN A 58 8.95 -6.38 9.27
CA ASN A 58 10.15 -6.62 8.49
C ASN A 58 9.83 -6.58 6.99
N LEU A 59 10.20 -5.50 6.32
CA LEU A 59 9.87 -5.26 4.90
C LEU A 59 10.64 -6.18 3.94
N HIS A 60 11.75 -6.79 4.38
CA HIS A 60 12.52 -7.73 3.55
C HIS A 60 12.20 -9.21 3.82
N ASP A 61 11.32 -9.51 4.77
CA ASP A 61 10.78 -10.87 4.95
C ASP A 61 9.64 -11.11 3.95
N VAL A 62 10.00 -11.54 2.74
CA VAL A 62 9.08 -11.71 1.62
C VAL A 62 9.13 -13.13 1.11
N THR A 63 8.00 -13.85 1.21
CA THR A 63 7.80 -15.20 0.68
C THR A 63 7.03 -15.23 -0.64
N THR A 64 6.26 -14.16 -0.95
CA THR A 64 5.62 -14.03 -2.26
C THR A 64 6.68 -14.00 -3.35
N GLU A 65 6.67 -14.96 -4.25
CA GLU A 65 7.65 -15.12 -5.33
C GLU A 65 7.13 -14.58 -6.65
N ALA A 66 8.02 -14.00 -7.46
CA ALA A 66 7.77 -13.66 -8.86
C ALA A 66 8.87 -14.32 -9.73
N LYS A 67 8.52 -15.39 -10.39
CA LYS A 67 9.45 -16.16 -11.26
C LYS A 67 9.28 -15.76 -12.71
N LYS A 68 10.38 -15.50 -13.40
CA LYS A 68 10.39 -15.16 -14.82
C LYS A 68 9.83 -16.33 -15.68
N ASP A 69 8.92 -16.01 -16.58
CA ASP A 69 8.27 -16.94 -17.51
C ASP A 69 8.17 -16.30 -18.90
N GLY A 70 9.23 -16.41 -19.69
CA GLY A 70 9.40 -15.68 -20.95
C GLY A 70 9.45 -14.17 -20.74
N ASP A 71 8.53 -13.45 -21.39
CA ASP A 71 8.37 -12.00 -21.26
C ASP A 71 7.47 -11.59 -20.06
N ASN A 72 7.05 -12.56 -19.26
CA ASN A 72 6.19 -12.35 -18.10
C ASN A 72 6.88 -12.81 -16.81
N TYR A 73 6.21 -12.52 -15.70
CA TYR A 73 6.47 -13.11 -14.39
C TYR A 73 5.26 -13.91 -13.93
N LYS A 74 5.49 -15.01 -13.23
CA LYS A 74 4.49 -15.78 -12.51
C LYS A 74 4.59 -15.45 -11.04
N ILE A 75 3.55 -14.80 -10.50
CA ILE A 75 3.50 -14.45 -9.08
C ILE A 75 2.72 -15.52 -8.32
N ASN A 76 3.31 -16.00 -7.23
CA ASN A 76 2.70 -16.94 -6.29
C ASN A 76 2.96 -16.44 -4.85
N GLY A 77 1.94 -16.46 -4.01
CA GLY A 77 2.09 -16.04 -2.62
C GLY A 77 0.82 -15.52 -1.98
N PHE A 78 0.99 -14.87 -0.83
CA PHE A 78 -0.12 -14.36 -0.05
C PHE A 78 0.25 -13.02 0.59
N LYS A 79 -0.65 -12.06 0.51
CA LYS A 79 -0.53 -10.77 1.18
C LYS A 79 -1.66 -10.59 2.19
N SER A 80 -1.30 -10.16 3.38
CA SER A 80 -2.24 -9.91 4.47
C SER A 80 -2.42 -8.41 4.69
N VAL A 81 -3.60 -8.01 5.17
CA VAL A 81 -3.91 -6.62 5.56
C VAL A 81 -3.55 -5.59 4.47
N VAL A 82 -3.95 -5.88 3.23
CA VAL A 82 -3.79 -4.91 2.14
C VAL A 82 -4.85 -3.83 2.28
N MET A 83 -4.47 -2.71 2.88
CA MET A 83 -5.36 -1.56 3.09
C MET A 83 -5.82 -1.00 1.74
N ASN A 84 -7.10 -0.64 1.66
CA ASN A 84 -7.79 -0.23 0.44
C ASN A 84 -7.85 -1.29 -0.68
N GLY A 85 -7.42 -2.52 -0.44
CA GLY A 85 -7.45 -3.61 -1.41
C GLY A 85 -8.82 -3.79 -2.10
N PRO A 86 -9.95 -3.75 -1.36
CA PRO A 86 -11.28 -3.92 -1.96
C PRO A 86 -11.69 -2.87 -3.00
N ASN A 87 -11.10 -1.68 -2.96
CA ASN A 87 -11.43 -0.56 -3.82
C ASN A 87 -10.32 -0.23 -4.83
N ALA A 88 -9.21 -0.97 -4.79
CA ALA A 88 -8.07 -0.69 -5.65
C ALA A 88 -8.36 -1.10 -7.10
N ASN A 89 -8.12 -0.18 -8.03
CA ASN A 89 -8.12 -0.47 -9.47
C ASN A 89 -6.81 -1.15 -9.90
N SER A 90 -5.74 -0.95 -9.13
CA SER A 90 -4.47 -1.64 -9.34
C SER A 90 -3.74 -1.84 -8.01
N LEU A 91 -3.03 -2.94 -7.92
CA LEU A 91 -2.21 -3.31 -6.77
C LEU A 91 -0.73 -3.06 -7.09
N LEU A 92 0.00 -2.43 -6.18
CA LEU A 92 1.45 -2.49 -6.16
C LEU A 92 1.85 -3.69 -5.31
N VAL A 93 2.37 -4.75 -5.94
CA VAL A 93 2.68 -6.02 -5.29
C VAL A 93 4.19 -6.12 -5.09
N VAL A 94 4.59 -6.28 -3.83
CA VAL A 94 5.98 -6.57 -3.45
C VAL A 94 6.20 -8.07 -3.56
N ALA A 95 7.16 -8.51 -4.38
CA ALA A 95 7.47 -9.93 -4.57
C ALA A 95 8.98 -10.15 -4.70
N ARG A 96 9.42 -11.35 -4.36
CA ARG A 96 10.80 -11.77 -4.47
C ARG A 96 11.09 -12.36 -5.85
N THR A 97 12.03 -11.77 -6.56
CA THR A 97 12.49 -12.24 -7.87
C THR A 97 13.79 -13.05 -7.78
N SER A 98 14.57 -12.89 -6.72
CA SER A 98 15.81 -13.64 -6.47
C SER A 98 16.19 -13.68 -4.99
N GLY A 99 17.20 -14.49 -4.64
CA GLY A 99 17.69 -14.64 -3.27
C GLY A 99 16.78 -15.47 -2.36
N ASN A 100 17.06 -15.43 -1.05
CA ASN A 100 16.33 -16.12 -0.01
C ASN A 100 15.32 -15.16 0.66
N GLN A 101 14.38 -15.73 1.43
CA GLN A 101 13.27 -15.03 2.08
C GLN A 101 13.67 -13.76 2.85
N LEU A 102 14.81 -13.79 3.54
CA LEU A 102 15.28 -12.69 4.40
C LEU A 102 16.38 -11.83 3.76
N ASP A 103 16.72 -12.08 2.50
CA ASP A 103 17.74 -11.27 1.81
C ASP A 103 17.16 -9.88 1.50
N LYS A 104 17.97 -8.85 1.70
CA LYS A 104 17.58 -7.46 1.39
C LYS A 104 17.54 -7.18 -0.11
N GLU A 105 18.31 -7.91 -0.89
CA GLU A 105 18.30 -7.88 -2.35
C GLU A 105 17.26 -8.85 -2.90
N GLY A 106 16.88 -8.69 -4.17
CA GLY A 106 15.95 -9.58 -4.85
C GLY A 106 14.47 -9.26 -4.63
N ILE A 107 14.14 -8.11 -4.05
CA ILE A 107 12.76 -7.63 -3.88
C ILE A 107 12.40 -6.71 -5.03
N SER A 108 11.29 -7.00 -5.69
CA SER A 108 10.76 -6.28 -6.84
C SER A 108 9.34 -5.80 -6.58
N LEU A 109 8.92 -4.79 -7.35
CA LEU A 109 7.61 -4.19 -7.27
C LEU A 109 6.88 -4.35 -8.61
N PHE A 110 5.65 -4.83 -8.58
CA PHE A 110 4.83 -5.07 -9.76
C PHE A 110 3.51 -4.31 -9.67
N LEU A 111 3.09 -3.70 -10.79
CA LEU A 111 1.74 -3.16 -10.94
C LEU A 111 0.83 -4.26 -11.48
N VAL A 112 -0.21 -4.62 -10.72
CA VAL A 112 -1.06 -5.78 -11.02
C VAL A 112 -2.52 -5.37 -10.98
N ASP A 113 -3.27 -5.76 -11.99
CA ASP A 113 -4.73 -5.63 -12.01
C ASP A 113 -5.34 -6.68 -11.06
N PRO A 114 -6.15 -6.30 -10.06
CA PRO A 114 -6.75 -7.23 -9.12
C PRO A 114 -7.71 -8.25 -9.77
N GLU A 115 -8.19 -7.97 -10.99
CA GLU A 115 -9.03 -8.90 -11.75
C GLU A 115 -8.23 -9.94 -12.56
N THR A 116 -6.90 -9.90 -12.50
CA THR A 116 -6.04 -10.88 -13.21
C THR A 116 -6.34 -12.30 -12.72
N PRO A 117 -6.53 -13.27 -13.65
CA PRO A 117 -6.77 -14.66 -13.29
C PRO A 117 -5.69 -15.21 -12.33
N GLY A 118 -6.14 -15.92 -11.29
CA GLY A 118 -5.28 -16.44 -10.24
C GLY A 118 -5.18 -15.54 -9.00
N ILE A 119 -5.82 -14.38 -9.00
CA ILE A 119 -5.95 -13.51 -7.82
C ILE A 119 -7.26 -13.79 -7.12
N SER A 120 -7.20 -13.96 -5.79
CA SER A 120 -8.38 -14.08 -4.93
C SER A 120 -8.29 -13.07 -3.79
N LEU A 121 -9.34 -12.26 -3.59
CA LEU A 121 -9.43 -11.28 -2.52
C LEU A 121 -10.45 -11.72 -1.46
N ARG A 122 -10.03 -11.76 -0.20
CA ARG A 122 -10.91 -11.85 0.96
C ARG A 122 -11.03 -10.49 1.62
N ASN A 123 -12.12 -9.81 1.34
CA ASN A 123 -12.37 -8.44 1.80
C ASN A 123 -12.99 -8.41 3.20
N TYR A 124 -12.58 -7.45 4.04
CA TYR A 124 -13.14 -7.25 5.37
C TYR A 124 -13.08 -5.77 5.81
N PRO A 125 -13.99 -5.34 6.71
CA PRO A 125 -13.90 -4.02 7.31
C PRO A 125 -12.84 -4.00 8.42
N THR A 126 -12.21 -2.84 8.61
CA THR A 126 -11.35 -2.56 9.75
C THR A 126 -12.08 -1.75 10.82
N VAL A 127 -11.57 -1.73 12.06
CA VAL A 127 -12.25 -1.10 13.20
C VAL A 127 -12.41 0.42 13.03
N ASP A 128 -11.54 1.04 12.24
CA ASP A 128 -11.56 2.46 11.91
C ASP A 128 -12.52 2.85 10.76
N GLY A 129 -13.34 1.90 10.29
CA GLY A 129 -14.30 2.10 9.21
C GLY A 129 -13.72 1.98 7.81
N ARG A 130 -12.42 1.74 7.67
CA ARG A 130 -11.77 1.46 6.37
C ARG A 130 -12.01 0.01 5.95
N ARG A 131 -11.39 -0.40 4.86
CA ARG A 131 -11.47 -1.76 4.34
C ARG A 131 -10.08 -2.26 3.96
N ALA A 132 -9.88 -3.56 4.19
CA ALA A 132 -8.66 -4.26 3.79
C ALA A 132 -9.00 -5.59 3.09
N SER A 133 -8.00 -6.17 2.46
CA SER A 133 -8.08 -7.51 1.85
C SER A 133 -6.93 -8.38 2.31
N GLU A 134 -7.18 -9.67 2.39
CA GLU A 134 -6.17 -10.69 2.18
C GLU A 134 -6.18 -11.07 0.70
N ILE A 135 -5.00 -11.21 0.11
CA ILE A 135 -4.86 -11.46 -1.32
C ILE A 135 -3.99 -12.68 -1.54
N THR A 136 -4.55 -13.69 -2.21
CA THR A 136 -3.82 -14.88 -2.67
C THR A 136 -3.48 -14.74 -4.15
N PHE A 137 -2.26 -15.10 -4.50
CA PHE A 137 -1.75 -15.14 -5.87
C PHE A 137 -1.40 -16.57 -6.23
N GLU A 138 -2.06 -17.15 -7.25
CA GLU A 138 -1.86 -18.50 -7.74
C GLU A 138 -1.51 -18.47 -9.22
N ASN A 139 -0.22 -18.59 -9.55
CA ASN A 139 0.30 -18.56 -10.93
C ASN A 139 -0.14 -17.32 -11.73
N VAL A 140 -0.24 -16.17 -11.05
CA VAL A 140 -0.68 -14.90 -11.66
C VAL A 140 0.34 -14.46 -12.69
N SER A 141 -0.08 -14.34 -13.94
CA SER A 141 0.80 -13.90 -15.05
C SER A 141 0.81 -12.39 -15.15
N VAL A 142 1.98 -11.77 -14.96
CA VAL A 142 2.18 -10.32 -15.01
C VAL A 142 3.26 -10.01 -16.05
N SER A 143 2.96 -9.10 -16.97
CA SER A 143 3.93 -8.66 -17.99
C SER A 143 5.17 -8.02 -17.35
N SER A 144 6.33 -8.22 -17.97
CA SER A 144 7.57 -7.52 -17.55
C SER A 144 7.46 -5.99 -17.65
N HIS A 145 6.57 -5.47 -18.49
CA HIS A 145 6.27 -4.03 -18.56
C HIS A 145 5.62 -3.48 -17.28
N ASN A 146 5.05 -4.35 -16.46
CA ASN A 146 4.42 -3.98 -15.19
C ASN A 146 5.40 -4.04 -14.00
N LEU A 147 6.66 -4.39 -14.24
CA LEU A 147 7.73 -4.23 -13.26
C LEU A 147 7.97 -2.72 -13.05
N ILE A 148 7.94 -2.30 -11.80
CA ILE A 148 8.19 -0.90 -11.42
C ILE A 148 9.62 -0.77 -10.91
N GLY A 149 10.41 0.07 -11.58
CA GLY A 149 11.81 0.25 -11.25
C GLY A 149 12.70 -0.89 -11.76
N GLU A 150 13.80 -1.15 -11.04
CA GLU A 150 14.79 -2.16 -11.37
C GLU A 150 14.49 -3.46 -10.62
N GLU A 151 14.57 -4.60 -11.35
CA GLU A 151 14.38 -5.94 -10.78
C GLU A 151 15.31 -6.18 -9.58
N GLY A 152 14.76 -6.65 -8.48
CA GLY A 152 15.50 -7.00 -7.28
C GLY A 152 15.94 -5.85 -6.40
N SER A 153 15.65 -4.59 -6.76
CA SER A 153 16.22 -3.40 -6.12
C SER A 153 15.18 -2.49 -5.42
N SER A 154 13.94 -2.97 -5.20
CA SER A 154 12.85 -2.11 -4.73
C SER A 154 12.84 -1.83 -3.22
N LEU A 155 13.60 -2.56 -2.39
CA LEU A 155 13.53 -2.45 -0.93
C LEU A 155 13.79 -1.03 -0.42
N GLY A 156 14.83 -0.37 -0.88
CA GLY A 156 15.19 0.97 -0.36
C GLY A 156 14.11 2.02 -0.63
N GLN A 157 13.43 1.94 -1.79
CA GLN A 157 12.31 2.83 -2.09
C GLN A 157 11.06 2.46 -1.29
N LEU A 158 10.82 1.17 -1.05
CA LEU A 158 9.73 0.70 -0.18
C LEU A 158 9.92 1.21 1.25
N GLU A 159 11.12 1.05 1.84
CA GLU A 159 11.46 1.57 3.18
C GLU A 159 11.20 3.08 3.26
N LYS A 160 11.69 3.85 2.29
CA LYS A 160 11.48 5.29 2.23
C LYS A 160 9.98 5.66 2.16
N SER A 161 9.21 4.97 1.31
CA SER A 161 7.76 5.24 1.20
C SER A 161 7.00 4.91 2.49
N ILE A 162 7.40 3.87 3.22
CA ILE A 162 6.83 3.55 4.53
C ILE A 162 7.18 4.62 5.57
N ASP A 163 8.40 5.15 5.56
CA ASP A 163 8.81 6.25 6.45
C ASP A 163 8.00 7.52 6.18
N GLU A 164 7.83 7.88 4.90
CA GLU A 164 7.00 9.04 4.50
C GLU A 164 5.52 8.85 4.89
N ALA A 165 4.97 7.66 4.73
CA ALA A 165 3.62 7.33 5.17
C ALA A 165 3.48 7.37 6.70
N THR A 166 4.48 6.90 7.42
CA THR A 166 4.52 6.99 8.88
C THR A 166 4.50 8.45 9.34
N LEU A 167 5.26 9.33 8.69
CA LEU A 167 5.23 10.77 8.96
C LEU A 167 3.84 11.37 8.69
N ALA A 168 3.20 10.97 7.60
CA ALA A 168 1.85 11.42 7.26
C ALA A 168 0.81 10.99 8.31
N ILE A 169 0.87 9.74 8.78
CA ILE A 169 0.00 9.23 9.87
C ILE A 169 0.27 10.00 11.18
N CYS A 170 1.51 10.29 11.51
CA CYS A 170 1.83 11.10 12.68
C CYS A 170 1.21 12.51 12.60
N ALA A 171 1.27 13.14 11.43
CA ALA A 171 0.65 14.44 11.22
C ALA A 171 -0.89 14.37 11.31
N GLU A 172 -1.51 13.31 10.79
CA GLU A 172 -2.94 13.05 10.93
C GLU A 172 -3.33 12.87 12.41
N ALA A 173 -2.56 12.07 13.16
CA ALA A 173 -2.78 11.87 14.59
C ALA A 173 -2.71 13.18 15.39
N VAL A 174 -1.79 14.08 15.07
CA VAL A 174 -1.70 15.41 15.71
C VAL A 174 -2.98 16.20 15.47
N GLY A 175 -3.51 16.21 14.25
CA GLY A 175 -4.77 16.88 13.91
C GLY A 175 -5.96 16.32 14.71
N ALA A 176 -6.08 15.01 14.79
CA ALA A 176 -7.14 14.34 15.56
C ALA A 176 -7.03 14.66 17.08
N MET A 177 -5.83 14.61 17.63
CA MET A 177 -5.56 14.95 19.02
C MET A 177 -5.90 16.41 19.34
N GLU A 178 -5.66 17.34 18.43
CA GLU A 178 -6.02 18.76 18.62
C GLU A 178 -7.53 18.94 18.79
N VAL A 179 -8.33 18.27 17.94
CA VAL A 179 -9.79 18.31 18.03
C VAL A 179 -10.28 17.66 19.31
N LEU A 180 -9.76 16.49 19.67
CA LEU A 180 -10.11 15.78 20.91
C LEU A 180 -9.80 16.66 22.14
N TYR A 181 -8.63 17.28 22.17
CA TYR A 181 -8.24 18.18 23.26
C TYR A 181 -9.22 19.35 23.39
N LYS A 182 -9.49 20.09 22.31
CA LYS A 182 -10.41 21.23 22.32
C LYS A 182 -11.81 20.83 22.77
N THR A 183 -12.34 19.75 22.21
CA THR A 183 -13.67 19.23 22.55
C THR A 183 -13.76 18.83 24.01
N THR A 184 -12.72 18.18 24.55
CA THR A 184 -12.66 17.79 25.96
C THR A 184 -12.65 18.99 26.88
N VAL A 185 -11.84 20.02 26.56
CA VAL A 185 -11.79 21.27 27.35
C VAL A 185 -13.16 21.97 27.35
N GLU A 186 -13.83 22.08 26.21
CA GLU A 186 -15.18 22.69 26.17
C GLU A 186 -16.20 21.84 26.94
N TYR A 187 -16.14 20.52 26.83
CA TYR A 187 -17.02 19.63 27.59
C TYR A 187 -16.84 19.84 29.13
N THR A 188 -15.62 19.94 29.62
CA THR A 188 -15.37 20.17 31.08
C THR A 188 -15.88 21.51 31.60
N LYS A 189 -16.04 22.51 30.72
CA LYS A 189 -16.63 23.81 31.11
C LYS A 189 -18.15 23.77 31.25
N THR A 190 -18.80 22.86 30.56
CA THR A 190 -20.27 22.77 30.49
C THR A 190 -20.86 21.64 31.32
N ARG A 191 -20.04 20.61 31.63
CA ARG A 191 -20.45 19.46 32.44
C ARG A 191 -20.53 19.83 33.91
N GLU A 192 -21.74 19.74 34.46
CA GLU A 192 -21.99 19.85 35.90
C GLU A 192 -22.24 18.47 36.50
N GLN A 193 -21.62 18.16 37.64
CA GLN A 193 -21.84 16.96 38.42
C GLN A 193 -21.78 17.28 39.91
N PHE A 194 -22.69 16.66 40.68
CA PHE A 194 -22.93 16.81 42.13
C PHE A 194 -23.55 18.15 42.54
#